data_22ea6247e182067b505f00d52859004a
#
_entry.id   22ea6247e182067b505f00d52859004a
#
_cell.length_a   1.000
_cell.length_b   1.000
_cell.length_c   1.000
_cell.angle_alpha   90.00
_cell.angle_beta   90.00
_cell.angle_gamma   90.00
#
_symmetry.space_group_name_H-M   'P 1'
#
loop_
_entity.id
_entity.type
_entity.pdbx_description
1 polymer ?
#
loop_
_entity_poly.entity_id
_entity_poly.type
_entity_poly.pdbx_seq_one_letter_code
_entity_poly.pdbx_strand_id
1 'polypeptide(L)'
;MKPIQKFATAAILRGVVLFQAICLQAETVREELAGSSFKLVHEAYANNNWELFVTAVNGKSSVNLTNTPDVNELYPQASPDGLRICFLVDSGKGRATVRSLWVMNSDGTGRKKVTDRARQQCWAPDSQTIAFLPQEYPKFNVADYYTKGISFHHLPSGKTREHVNTKPLHHLYNISYAPNGKWIVATVHAGMGHRHTNLLIEANGSKIIDLGIDGCRPTFSPDGKYIAWGAGDHELAVVPIDIDSDHPKLGKKVFQVFDRQNKIYHVDWSPDSRFLSFSRGPNGKGDITKPGTYEAACEMVGVHAKGWDIFAVQVARGGSITIGHKPVYEWMPLTRNGHSNKESDWFLTPAAK
;
A
#
# COMPACT_ATOMS: atom_id res chain seq x y z
N MET A 1 -70.88 -23.10 -8.77
CA MET A 1 -69.84 -22.52 -9.61
C MET A 1 -69.31 -21.25 -8.94
N LYS A 2 -68.12 -21.28 -8.33
CA LYS A 2 -67.42 -20.11 -7.75
C LYS A 2 -66.07 -19.97 -8.44
N PRO A 3 -65.54 -18.79 -8.74
CA PRO A 3 -64.38 -18.58 -9.59
C PRO A 3 -63.12 -18.75 -8.81
N ILE A 4 -62.27 -19.68 -9.25
CA ILE A 4 -60.89 -19.81 -8.85
C ILE A 4 -60.08 -19.23 -10.01
N GLN A 5 -59.78 -17.95 -9.95
CA GLN A 5 -58.79 -17.30 -10.85
C GLN A 5 -58.47 -15.86 -10.44
N LYS A 6 -57.79 -15.64 -9.30
CA LYS A 6 -57.19 -14.33 -9.01
C LYS A 6 -55.94 -14.36 -8.11
N PHE A 7 -55.37 -15.52 -7.77
CA PHE A 7 -54.21 -15.57 -6.86
C PHE A 7 -52.87 -15.90 -7.50
N ALA A 8 -52.83 -16.30 -8.78
CA ALA A 8 -51.59 -16.71 -9.41
C ALA A 8 -50.74 -15.56 -9.99
N THR A 9 -51.34 -14.42 -10.33
CA THR A 9 -50.67 -13.33 -11.04
C THR A 9 -49.87 -12.39 -10.10
N ALA A 10 -50.28 -12.27 -8.84
CA ALA A 10 -49.63 -11.39 -7.88
C ALA A 10 -48.32 -11.97 -7.30
N ALA A 11 -48.23 -13.29 -7.21
CA ALA A 11 -47.04 -13.96 -6.69
C ALA A 11 -45.88 -13.96 -7.69
N ILE A 12 -46.18 -14.10 -8.99
CA ILE A 12 -45.17 -14.08 -10.07
C ILE A 12 -44.60 -12.67 -10.25
N LEU A 13 -45.41 -11.61 -10.13
CA LEU A 13 -44.92 -10.23 -10.24
C LEU A 13 -44.03 -9.82 -9.07
N ARG A 14 -44.33 -10.28 -7.84
CA ARG A 14 -43.46 -10.02 -6.68
C ARG A 14 -42.14 -10.79 -6.73
N GLY A 15 -42.14 -12.01 -7.25
CA GLY A 15 -40.91 -12.80 -7.42
C GLY A 15 -39.97 -12.23 -8.48
N VAL A 16 -40.52 -11.73 -9.60
CA VAL A 16 -39.69 -11.10 -10.67
C VAL A 16 -39.13 -9.74 -10.24
N VAL A 17 -39.91 -8.94 -9.51
CA VAL A 17 -39.44 -7.65 -8.98
C VAL A 17 -38.35 -7.84 -7.89
N LEU A 18 -38.48 -8.86 -7.03
CA LEU A 18 -37.42 -9.18 -6.05
C LEU A 18 -36.13 -9.72 -6.74
N PHE A 19 -36.26 -10.51 -7.80
CA PHE A 19 -35.11 -11.04 -8.53
C PHE A 19 -34.39 -9.94 -9.33
N GLN A 20 -35.10 -8.98 -9.90
CA GLN A 20 -34.53 -7.80 -10.55
C GLN A 20 -33.88 -6.82 -9.54
N ALA A 21 -34.45 -6.65 -8.35
CA ALA A 21 -33.88 -5.83 -7.29
C ALA A 21 -32.55 -6.42 -6.73
N ILE A 22 -32.41 -7.76 -6.71
CA ILE A 22 -31.21 -8.44 -6.29
C ILE A 22 -30.11 -8.40 -7.38
N CYS A 23 -30.50 -8.37 -8.67
CA CYS A 23 -29.55 -8.17 -9.77
C CYS A 23 -29.03 -6.73 -9.92
N LEU A 24 -29.71 -5.73 -9.38
CA LEU A 24 -29.28 -4.33 -9.45
C LEU A 24 -28.29 -3.90 -8.35
N GLN A 25 -27.91 -4.79 -7.44
CA GLN A 25 -27.09 -4.43 -6.27
C GLN A 25 -25.63 -4.90 -6.34
N ALA A 26 -25.19 -5.51 -7.41
CA ALA A 26 -23.79 -5.96 -7.52
C ALA A 26 -23.08 -5.26 -8.68
N GLU A 27 -22.93 -3.93 -8.60
CA GLU A 27 -21.83 -3.31 -9.33
C GLU A 27 -20.54 -3.97 -8.85
N THR A 28 -19.84 -4.56 -9.79
CA THR A 28 -18.56 -5.25 -9.51
C THR A 28 -17.50 -4.20 -9.21
N VAL A 29 -16.50 -4.55 -8.40
CA VAL A 29 -15.29 -3.70 -8.22
C VAL A 29 -14.75 -3.24 -9.59
N ARG A 30 -14.87 -4.09 -10.60
CA ARG A 30 -14.46 -3.78 -11.98
C ARG A 30 -15.26 -2.64 -12.60
N GLU A 31 -16.58 -2.64 -12.47
CA GLU A 31 -17.46 -1.61 -13.05
C GLU A 31 -17.26 -0.27 -12.35
N GLU A 32 -17.18 -0.26 -11.03
CA GLU A 32 -16.91 0.95 -10.25
C GLU A 32 -15.53 1.56 -10.61
N LEU A 33 -14.49 0.73 -10.71
CA LEU A 33 -13.16 1.20 -11.10
C LEU A 33 -13.04 1.57 -12.58
N ALA A 34 -13.82 0.94 -13.46
CA ALA A 34 -13.81 1.27 -14.90
C ALA A 34 -14.27 2.71 -15.20
N GLY A 35 -15.16 3.25 -14.36
CA GLY A 35 -15.63 4.64 -14.45
C GLY A 35 -14.72 5.65 -13.73
N SER A 36 -13.72 5.20 -12.98
CA SER A 36 -12.84 6.07 -12.22
C SER A 36 -11.67 6.59 -13.07
N SER A 37 -11.12 7.75 -12.67
CA SER A 37 -9.87 8.29 -13.20
C SER A 37 -8.66 7.90 -12.36
N PHE A 38 -8.80 6.94 -11.45
CA PHE A 38 -7.72 6.47 -10.60
C PHE A 38 -6.60 5.82 -11.40
N LYS A 39 -5.40 6.06 -10.96
CA LYS A 39 -4.18 5.42 -11.44
C LYS A 39 -3.48 4.74 -10.26
N LEU A 40 -2.63 3.80 -10.61
CA LEU A 40 -1.79 3.05 -9.70
C LEU A 40 -0.35 3.21 -10.13
N VAL A 41 0.52 3.73 -9.28
CA VAL A 41 1.96 3.58 -9.46
C VAL A 41 2.41 2.33 -8.72
N HIS A 42 3.31 1.55 -9.30
CA HIS A 42 3.79 0.32 -8.67
C HIS A 42 5.18 -0.07 -9.18
N GLU A 43 5.90 -0.86 -8.40
CA GLU A 43 7.10 -1.51 -8.87
C GLU A 43 6.76 -2.79 -9.65
N ALA A 44 7.47 -3.03 -10.75
CA ALA A 44 7.36 -4.24 -11.55
C ALA A 44 8.74 -4.77 -11.93
N TYR A 45 8.97 -6.08 -11.74
CA TYR A 45 10.19 -6.73 -12.19
C TYR A 45 10.05 -7.13 -13.65
N ALA A 46 10.69 -6.36 -14.51
CA ALA A 46 10.69 -6.52 -15.95
C ALA A 46 12.13 -6.46 -16.46
N ASN A 47 12.48 -7.30 -17.45
CA ASN A 47 13.82 -7.28 -18.09
C ASN A 47 15.01 -7.40 -17.11
N ASN A 48 14.85 -8.18 -16.05
CA ASN A 48 15.85 -8.43 -15.00
C ASN A 48 16.17 -7.25 -14.08
N ASN A 49 15.33 -6.23 -14.02
CA ASN A 49 15.40 -5.18 -13.01
C ASN A 49 14.02 -4.72 -12.56
N TRP A 50 13.98 -3.95 -11.47
CA TRP A 50 12.77 -3.31 -10.99
C TRP A 50 12.62 -1.95 -11.63
N GLU A 51 11.44 -1.70 -12.18
CA GLU A 51 11.03 -0.45 -12.81
C GLU A 51 9.71 0.03 -12.22
N LEU A 52 9.42 1.32 -12.36
CA LEU A 52 8.15 1.90 -11.94
C LEU A 52 7.19 2.02 -13.11
N PHE A 53 5.99 1.50 -12.91
CA PHE A 53 4.90 1.58 -13.87
C PHE A 53 3.75 2.41 -13.32
N VAL A 54 3.06 3.12 -14.20
CA VAL A 54 1.73 3.68 -13.93
C VAL A 54 0.70 2.92 -14.74
N THR A 55 -0.28 2.37 -14.05
CA THR A 55 -1.37 1.60 -14.63
C THR A 55 -2.70 2.28 -14.35
N ALA A 56 -3.52 2.50 -15.38
CA ALA A 56 -4.90 2.92 -15.18
C ALA A 56 -5.70 1.73 -14.61
N VAL A 57 -6.44 1.96 -13.52
CA VAL A 57 -7.15 0.87 -12.83
C VAL A 57 -8.27 0.22 -13.65
N ASN A 58 -8.69 0.89 -14.72
CA ASN A 58 -9.61 0.33 -15.72
C ASN A 58 -8.93 -0.64 -16.70
N GLY A 59 -7.63 -0.87 -16.58
CA GLY A 59 -6.84 -1.78 -17.41
C GLY A 59 -6.52 -1.28 -18.81
N LYS A 60 -6.83 -0.01 -19.16
CA LYS A 60 -6.66 0.52 -20.54
C LYS A 60 -5.23 0.91 -20.87
N SER A 61 -4.40 1.20 -19.88
CA SER A 61 -3.01 1.61 -20.09
C SER A 61 -2.11 1.19 -18.95
N SER A 62 -0.87 0.86 -19.30
CA SER A 62 0.24 0.67 -18.36
C SER A 62 1.50 1.23 -19.02
N VAL A 63 2.19 2.13 -18.35
CA VAL A 63 3.35 2.85 -18.88
C VAL A 63 4.52 2.67 -17.93
N ASN A 64 5.66 2.24 -18.44
CA ASN A 64 6.92 2.26 -17.69
C ASN A 64 7.41 3.72 -17.58
N LEU A 65 7.51 4.23 -16.37
CA LEU A 65 7.97 5.59 -16.10
C LEU A 65 9.48 5.71 -16.06
N THR A 66 10.18 4.65 -15.72
CA THR A 66 11.61 4.74 -15.38
C THR A 66 12.51 4.30 -16.51
N ASN A 67 12.37 3.09 -17.01
CA ASN A 67 13.14 2.54 -18.12
C ASN A 67 14.66 2.72 -17.96
N THR A 68 15.21 2.34 -16.79
CA THR A 68 16.60 2.52 -16.38
C THR A 68 17.26 1.18 -16.04
N PRO A 69 17.81 0.44 -17.00
CA PRO A 69 18.23 -0.95 -16.83
C PRO A 69 19.40 -1.16 -15.87
N ASP A 70 20.12 -0.09 -15.50
CA ASP A 70 21.32 -0.17 -14.66
C ASP A 70 21.04 -0.02 -13.15
N VAL A 71 19.82 0.32 -12.77
CA VAL A 71 19.40 0.52 -11.38
C VAL A 71 18.04 -0.12 -11.13
N ASN A 72 17.69 -0.34 -9.86
CA ASN A 72 16.36 -0.79 -9.50
C ASN A 72 15.59 0.37 -8.87
N GLU A 73 14.43 0.69 -9.43
CA GLU A 73 13.47 1.62 -8.84
C GLU A 73 12.39 0.86 -8.10
N LEU A 74 12.13 1.28 -6.87
CA LEU A 74 11.40 0.52 -5.88
C LEU A 74 10.48 1.41 -5.04
N TYR A 75 9.45 0.81 -4.45
CA TYR A 75 8.63 1.42 -3.41
C TYR A 75 8.12 2.82 -3.77
N PRO A 76 7.37 2.97 -4.87
CA PRO A 76 6.84 4.27 -5.25
C PRO A 76 5.71 4.71 -4.33
N GLN A 77 5.63 6.04 -4.11
CA GLN A 77 4.55 6.68 -3.36
C GLN A 77 4.14 7.96 -4.08
N ALA A 78 2.89 8.09 -4.47
CA ALA A 78 2.36 9.28 -5.09
C ALA A 78 2.05 10.37 -4.04
N SER A 79 2.28 11.64 -4.39
CA SER A 79 1.91 12.74 -3.51
C SER A 79 0.38 12.87 -3.43
N PRO A 80 -0.18 13.34 -2.30
CA PRO A 80 -1.62 13.53 -2.13
C PRO A 80 -2.28 14.40 -3.22
N ASP A 81 -1.53 15.37 -3.79
CA ASP A 81 -2.00 16.19 -4.91
C ASP A 81 -1.91 15.49 -6.29
N GLY A 82 -1.34 14.28 -6.36
CA GLY A 82 -1.18 13.51 -7.58
C GLY A 82 -0.15 14.04 -8.58
N LEU A 83 0.64 15.05 -8.20
CA LEU A 83 1.59 15.71 -9.10
C LEU A 83 2.97 15.07 -9.11
N ARG A 84 3.35 14.36 -8.05
CA ARG A 84 4.70 13.80 -7.86
C ARG A 84 4.66 12.37 -7.39
N ILE A 85 5.78 11.68 -7.60
CA ILE A 85 6.06 10.34 -7.08
C ILE A 85 7.41 10.40 -6.39
N CYS A 86 7.50 9.98 -5.13
CA CYS A 86 8.77 9.67 -4.48
C CYS A 86 9.01 8.16 -4.49
N PHE A 87 10.27 7.75 -4.60
CA PHE A 87 10.62 6.35 -4.78
C PHE A 87 12.05 6.07 -4.34
N LEU A 88 12.38 4.81 -4.16
CA LEU A 88 13.71 4.36 -3.85
C LEU A 88 14.46 3.93 -5.10
N VAL A 89 15.77 4.18 -5.13
CA VAL A 89 16.67 3.70 -6.17
C VAL A 89 17.79 2.91 -5.52
N ASP A 90 17.93 1.64 -5.89
CA ASP A 90 19.06 0.82 -5.53
C ASP A 90 20.11 0.84 -6.65
N SER A 91 21.27 1.40 -6.38
CA SER A 91 22.42 1.46 -7.27
C SER A 91 23.60 0.69 -6.70
N GLY A 92 24.44 0.15 -7.57
CA GLY A 92 25.58 -0.72 -7.16
C GLY A 92 25.16 -2.19 -7.04
N LYS A 93 26.08 -3.04 -6.56
CA LYS A 93 25.87 -4.49 -6.45
C LYS A 93 26.33 -5.03 -5.10
N GLY A 94 25.58 -6.00 -4.57
CA GLY A 94 25.91 -6.69 -3.33
C GLY A 94 26.08 -5.72 -2.14
N ARG A 95 27.21 -5.81 -1.43
CA ARG A 95 27.48 -4.95 -0.26
C ARG A 95 27.76 -3.49 -0.62
N ALA A 96 28.00 -3.18 -1.88
CA ALA A 96 28.19 -1.81 -2.37
C ALA A 96 26.88 -1.15 -2.82
N THR A 97 25.75 -1.82 -2.65
CA THR A 97 24.44 -1.25 -2.96
C THR A 97 24.16 -0.05 -2.07
N VAL A 98 23.80 1.06 -2.71
CA VAL A 98 23.33 2.28 -2.04
C VAL A 98 21.86 2.47 -2.40
N ARG A 99 21.00 2.54 -1.39
CA ARG A 99 19.60 2.89 -1.54
C ARG A 99 19.40 4.38 -1.33
N SER A 100 18.84 5.04 -2.33
CA SER A 100 18.62 6.49 -2.35
C SER A 100 17.15 6.81 -2.48
N LEU A 101 16.72 7.92 -1.87
CA LEU A 101 15.39 8.49 -2.05
C LEU A 101 15.41 9.47 -3.22
N TRP A 102 14.46 9.34 -4.13
CA TRP A 102 14.27 10.19 -5.29
C TRP A 102 12.84 10.71 -5.37
N VAL A 103 12.66 11.77 -6.15
CA VAL A 103 11.35 12.34 -6.49
C VAL A 103 11.32 12.65 -7.98
N MET A 104 10.13 12.51 -8.59
CA MET A 104 9.86 12.88 -9.98
C MET A 104 8.43 13.42 -10.12
N ASN A 105 8.12 14.02 -11.24
CA ASN A 105 6.73 14.32 -11.62
C ASN A 105 5.97 13.02 -11.88
N SER A 106 4.65 13.03 -11.73
CA SER A 106 3.82 11.83 -11.95
C SER A 106 3.78 11.32 -13.40
N ASP A 107 4.35 12.08 -14.35
CA ASP A 107 4.58 11.68 -15.74
C ASP A 107 5.98 11.06 -15.99
N GLY A 108 6.81 10.91 -14.95
CA GLY A 108 8.16 10.36 -15.00
C GLY A 108 9.27 11.37 -15.29
N THR A 109 8.92 12.64 -15.57
CA THR A 109 9.89 13.71 -15.81
C THR A 109 10.45 14.32 -14.52
N GLY A 110 11.48 15.16 -14.61
CA GLY A 110 11.97 15.96 -13.49
C GLY A 110 12.59 15.15 -12.36
N ARG A 111 13.19 14.00 -12.63
CA ARG A 111 13.81 13.12 -11.62
C ARG A 111 14.91 13.83 -10.87
N LYS A 112 14.85 13.78 -9.55
CA LYS A 112 15.83 14.39 -8.66
C LYS A 112 16.09 13.51 -7.44
N LYS A 113 17.37 13.29 -7.13
CA LYS A 113 17.78 12.64 -5.89
C LYS A 113 17.54 13.57 -4.71
N VAL A 114 16.91 13.03 -3.65
CA VAL A 114 16.68 13.73 -2.38
C VAL A 114 17.83 13.45 -1.42
N THR A 115 18.15 12.17 -1.18
CA THR A 115 19.23 11.77 -0.26
C THR A 115 19.67 10.34 -0.53
N ASP A 116 20.88 10.02 -0.13
CA ASP A 116 21.36 8.64 -0.05
C ASP A 116 21.02 8.02 1.31
N ARG A 117 21.08 6.70 1.39
CA ARG A 117 20.91 5.91 2.62
C ARG A 117 19.53 6.10 3.25
N ALA A 118 18.51 6.21 2.43
CA ALA A 118 17.11 6.23 2.85
C ALA A 118 16.47 4.85 2.70
N ARG A 119 15.49 4.60 3.53
CA ARG A 119 14.60 3.47 3.44
C ARG A 119 13.18 4.00 3.43
N GLN A 120 12.21 3.24 3.03
CA GLN A 120 10.79 3.52 2.92
C GLN A 120 10.34 4.92 3.34
N GLN A 121 9.64 5.56 2.49
CA GLN A 121 9.19 6.94 2.63
C GLN A 121 7.67 7.02 2.55
N CYS A 122 7.13 8.16 2.95
CA CYS A 122 5.74 8.55 2.69
C CYS A 122 5.65 10.07 2.53
N TRP A 123 4.60 10.52 1.86
CA TRP A 123 4.30 11.94 1.76
C TRP A 123 3.59 12.45 3.01
N ALA A 124 3.93 13.64 3.43
CA ALA A 124 3.07 14.42 4.33
C ALA A 124 1.84 14.95 3.54
N PRO A 125 0.73 15.26 4.22
CA PRO A 125 -0.50 15.76 3.57
C PRO A 125 -0.34 17.04 2.77
N ASP A 126 0.74 17.80 3.03
CA ASP A 126 1.07 19.05 2.32
C ASP A 126 1.58 18.84 0.89
N SER A 127 1.79 17.60 0.46
CA SER A 127 2.40 17.23 -0.84
C SER A 127 3.76 17.89 -1.11
N GLN A 128 4.41 18.45 -0.09
CA GLN A 128 5.69 19.14 -0.19
C GLN A 128 6.77 18.55 0.70
N THR A 129 6.38 17.80 1.72
CA THR A 129 7.28 17.16 2.67
C THR A 129 7.27 15.65 2.49
N ILE A 130 8.45 15.06 2.40
CA ILE A 130 8.65 13.60 2.37
C ILE A 130 9.24 13.18 3.72
N ALA A 131 8.53 12.32 4.46
CA ALA A 131 9.08 11.61 5.60
C ALA A 131 9.77 10.35 5.12
N PHE A 132 10.92 10.01 5.66
CA PHE A 132 11.67 8.80 5.30
C PHE A 132 12.45 8.25 6.49
N LEU A 133 12.86 6.99 6.40
CA LEU A 133 13.64 6.28 7.40
C LEU A 133 15.11 6.30 7.01
N PRO A 134 15.99 7.01 7.74
CA PRO A 134 17.44 6.92 7.53
C PRO A 134 17.96 5.50 7.83
N GLN A 135 18.82 4.97 6.95
CA GLN A 135 19.48 3.69 7.17
C GLN A 135 20.59 3.81 8.21
N GLU A 136 20.72 2.83 9.09
CA GLU A 136 21.84 2.71 10.00
C GLU A 136 23.02 2.04 9.27
N TYR A 137 23.89 2.89 8.67
CA TYR A 137 25.07 2.44 7.97
C TYR A 137 26.23 2.17 8.96
N PRO A 138 27.09 1.13 8.77
CA PRO A 138 27.19 0.24 7.60
C PRO A 138 26.38 -1.06 7.68
N LYS A 139 25.44 -1.17 8.59
CA LYS A 139 24.66 -2.39 8.82
C LYS A 139 23.59 -2.69 7.75
N PHE A 140 23.67 -2.02 6.61
CA PHE A 140 22.68 -2.23 5.55
C PHE A 140 22.77 -3.61 4.93
N ASN A 141 21.60 -4.26 4.90
CA ASN A 141 21.34 -5.41 4.07
C ASN A 141 19.86 -5.29 3.62
N VAL A 142 19.50 -5.87 2.50
CA VAL A 142 18.12 -5.80 1.95
C VAL A 142 17.09 -6.36 2.93
N ALA A 143 17.47 -7.38 3.71
CA ALA A 143 16.62 -8.03 4.69
C ALA A 143 16.60 -7.33 6.06
N ASP A 144 17.50 -6.40 6.34
CA ASP A 144 17.64 -5.80 7.65
C ASP A 144 16.82 -4.52 7.79
N TYR A 145 16.15 -4.39 8.94
CA TYR A 145 15.33 -3.23 9.31
C TYR A 145 16.13 -2.18 10.09
N TYR A 146 17.44 -2.12 9.87
CA TYR A 146 18.32 -1.17 10.57
C TYR A 146 18.08 0.25 10.09
N THR A 147 17.15 0.93 10.76
CA THR A 147 16.84 2.35 10.55
C THR A 147 16.94 3.08 11.88
N LYS A 148 17.21 4.38 11.84
CA LYS A 148 17.34 5.22 13.02
C LYS A 148 16.65 6.55 12.84
N GLY A 149 15.62 6.79 13.63
CA GLY A 149 14.83 8.01 13.56
C GLY A 149 13.89 8.06 12.38
N ILE A 150 13.29 9.21 12.19
CA ILE A 150 12.51 9.61 11.01
C ILE A 150 13.07 10.97 10.59
N SER A 151 13.32 11.16 9.30
CA SER A 151 13.71 12.44 8.72
C SER A 151 12.61 12.99 7.82
N PHE A 152 12.52 14.31 7.73
CA PHE A 152 11.54 15.03 6.94
C PHE A 152 12.27 15.97 5.98
N HIS A 153 12.10 15.76 4.69
CA HIS A 153 12.67 16.60 3.64
C HIS A 153 11.59 17.49 3.02
N HIS A 154 11.73 18.79 3.14
CA HIS A 154 10.81 19.78 2.55
C HIS A 154 11.33 20.19 1.16
N LEU A 155 10.66 19.76 0.10
CA LEU A 155 11.09 19.92 -1.29
C LEU A 155 11.32 21.37 -1.70
N PRO A 156 10.40 22.34 -1.41
CA PRO A 156 10.58 23.73 -1.84
C PRO A 156 11.83 24.38 -1.26
N SER A 157 12.17 24.11 0.00
CA SER A 157 13.35 24.70 0.66
C SER A 157 14.63 23.86 0.55
N GLY A 158 14.50 22.59 0.14
CA GLY A 158 15.60 21.63 0.14
C GLY A 158 16.14 21.27 1.54
N LYS A 159 15.45 21.68 2.61
CA LYS A 159 15.89 21.42 4.00
C LYS A 159 15.39 20.09 4.51
N THR A 160 16.25 19.39 5.24
CA THR A 160 15.89 18.17 5.98
C THR A 160 15.98 18.44 7.48
N ARG A 161 14.98 18.01 8.23
CA ARG A 161 14.99 17.98 9.70
C ARG A 161 14.81 16.56 10.21
N GLU A 162 15.27 16.29 11.40
CA GLU A 162 15.04 15.04 12.11
C GLU A 162 13.80 15.13 13.00
N HIS A 163 13.23 13.98 13.29
CA HIS A 163 12.20 13.84 14.32
C HIS A 163 12.78 14.08 15.72
N VAL A 164 11.99 14.66 16.63
CA VAL A 164 12.45 14.95 18.00
C VAL A 164 12.91 13.69 18.78
N ASN A 165 12.33 12.53 18.44
CA ASN A 165 12.67 11.22 19.03
C ASN A 165 13.69 10.43 18.19
N THR A 166 14.57 11.06 17.44
CA THR A 166 15.57 10.35 16.59
C THR A 166 16.34 9.26 17.34
N LYS A 167 16.70 9.50 18.60
CA LYS A 167 17.48 8.53 19.40
C LYS A 167 16.69 7.26 19.77
N PRO A 168 15.46 7.33 20.32
CA PRO A 168 14.68 6.14 20.66
C PRO A 168 14.08 5.43 19.44
N LEU A 169 13.74 6.14 18.37
CA LEU A 169 13.14 5.54 17.18
C LEU A 169 14.19 4.78 16.36
N HIS A 170 14.10 3.47 16.32
CA HIS A 170 14.98 2.62 15.51
C HIS A 170 14.27 1.33 15.09
N HIS A 171 14.77 0.69 14.05
CA HIS A 171 14.23 -0.51 13.45
C HIS A 171 12.77 -0.36 12.97
N LEU A 172 12.43 0.85 12.51
CA LEU A 172 11.15 1.14 11.89
C LEU A 172 11.15 0.72 10.42
N TYR A 173 9.95 0.41 9.90
CA TYR A 173 9.71 0.24 8.48
C TYR A 173 8.24 0.52 8.14
N ASN A 174 7.96 0.73 6.85
CA ASN A 174 6.63 1.03 6.32
C ASN A 174 5.90 2.12 7.09
N ILE A 175 6.39 3.35 6.92
CA ILE A 175 5.74 4.52 7.51
C ILE A 175 4.60 5.03 6.61
N SER A 176 3.52 5.50 7.24
CA SER A 176 2.42 6.19 6.58
C SER A 176 1.98 7.39 7.38
N TYR A 177 1.75 8.53 6.71
CA TYR A 177 1.30 9.76 7.34
C TYR A 177 -0.22 9.78 7.47
N ALA A 178 -0.73 10.21 8.63
CA ALA A 178 -2.15 10.48 8.79
C ALA A 178 -2.55 11.74 8.00
N PRO A 179 -3.73 11.77 7.36
CA PRO A 179 -4.15 12.90 6.52
C PRO A 179 -4.31 14.23 7.29
N ASN A 180 -4.49 14.19 8.61
CA ASN A 180 -4.48 15.41 9.44
C ASN A 180 -3.07 15.95 9.75
N GLY A 181 -2.01 15.27 9.33
CA GLY A 181 -0.61 15.68 9.53
C GLY A 181 -0.10 15.55 10.97
N LYS A 182 -0.89 15.02 11.91
CA LYS A 182 -0.52 14.90 13.31
C LYS A 182 0.27 13.61 13.60
N TRP A 183 -0.06 12.52 12.92
CA TRP A 183 0.47 11.19 13.23
C TRP A 183 1.19 10.55 12.06
N ILE A 184 2.17 9.71 12.39
CA ILE A 184 2.78 8.75 11.47
C ILE A 184 2.58 7.37 12.10
N VAL A 185 2.07 6.42 11.33
CA VAL A 185 2.07 5.01 11.74
C VAL A 185 3.28 4.31 11.14
N ALA A 186 3.89 3.41 11.90
CA ALA A 186 5.07 2.66 11.49
C ALA A 186 5.05 1.27 12.11
N THR A 187 5.61 0.28 11.41
CA THR A 187 5.94 -1.01 12.03
C THR A 187 7.34 -0.94 12.63
N VAL A 188 7.53 -1.52 13.81
CA VAL A 188 8.84 -1.78 14.42
C VAL A 188 9.11 -3.28 14.43
N HIS A 189 10.35 -3.68 14.10
CA HIS A 189 10.79 -5.06 14.13
C HIS A 189 12.11 -5.20 14.91
N ALA A 190 12.08 -5.98 15.99
CA ALA A 190 13.23 -6.23 16.84
C ALA A 190 13.95 -4.96 17.33
N GLY A 191 13.18 -3.91 17.65
CA GLY A 191 13.69 -2.62 18.11
C GLY A 191 12.83 -2.02 19.20
N MET A 192 13.33 -1.04 19.94
CA MET A 192 12.61 -0.26 20.95
C MET A 192 11.97 -1.12 22.05
N GLY A 193 12.51 -2.31 22.35
CA GLY A 193 11.92 -3.27 23.30
C GLY A 193 10.79 -4.14 22.76
N HIS A 194 10.39 -3.94 21.51
CA HIS A 194 9.38 -4.75 20.83
C HIS A 194 10.01 -5.84 19.97
N ARG A 195 9.39 -7.02 19.95
CA ARG A 195 9.70 -8.03 18.94
C ARG A 195 9.14 -7.62 17.58
N HIS A 196 7.87 -7.23 17.57
CA HIS A 196 7.12 -6.79 16.40
C HIS A 196 5.83 -6.11 16.87
N THR A 197 5.58 -4.88 16.41
CA THR A 197 4.33 -4.15 16.66
C THR A 197 4.17 -2.98 15.70
N ASN A 198 3.02 -2.33 15.71
CA ASN A 198 2.76 -1.10 14.98
C ASN A 198 2.62 0.08 15.96
N LEU A 199 3.38 1.13 15.71
CA LEU A 199 3.43 2.34 16.53
C LEU A 199 2.76 3.51 15.85
N LEU A 200 2.08 4.34 16.62
CA LEU A 200 1.61 5.66 16.22
C LEU A 200 2.56 6.70 16.82
N ILE A 201 3.16 7.51 15.97
CA ILE A 201 4.22 8.47 16.30
C ILE A 201 3.72 9.87 15.96
N GLU A 202 3.78 10.79 16.92
CA GLU A 202 3.38 12.17 16.69
C GLU A 202 4.41 12.89 15.77
N ALA A 203 4.02 13.32 14.58
CA ALA A 203 4.94 13.77 13.54
C ALA A 203 5.80 15.00 13.92
N ASN A 204 5.27 15.88 14.76
CA ASN A 204 5.94 17.09 15.22
C ASN A 204 6.09 17.18 16.76
N GLY A 205 5.78 16.10 17.47
CA GLY A 205 5.87 15.99 18.92
C GLY A 205 6.67 14.77 19.36
N SER A 206 6.59 14.44 20.64
CA SER A 206 7.35 13.36 21.24
C SER A 206 6.53 12.12 21.58
N LYS A 207 5.21 12.17 21.37
CA LYS A 207 4.32 11.07 21.76
C LYS A 207 4.50 9.86 20.85
N ILE A 208 4.60 8.67 21.44
CA ILE A 208 4.62 7.39 20.77
C ILE A 208 3.59 6.50 21.45
N ILE A 209 2.71 5.87 20.69
CA ILE A 209 1.64 5.00 21.18
C ILE A 209 1.81 3.64 20.51
N ASP A 210 1.90 2.58 21.29
CA ASP A 210 1.80 1.21 20.78
C ASP A 210 0.33 0.91 20.48
N LEU A 211 0.04 0.54 19.24
CA LEU A 211 -1.31 0.20 18.81
C LEU A 211 -1.76 -1.20 19.26
N GLY A 212 -0.82 -2.02 19.76
CA GLY A 212 -1.11 -3.36 20.25
C GLY A 212 -1.60 -4.32 19.15
N ILE A 213 -1.22 -4.09 17.91
CA ILE A 213 -1.55 -4.95 16.77
C ILE A 213 -0.30 -5.55 16.15
N ASP A 214 -0.33 -6.86 15.98
CA ASP A 214 0.67 -7.59 15.19
C ASP A 214 0.48 -7.35 13.70
N GLY A 215 1.48 -7.77 12.92
CA GLY A 215 1.48 -7.59 11.48
C GLY A 215 2.24 -6.34 11.04
N CYS A 216 2.14 -5.96 9.78
CA CYS A 216 3.00 -4.92 9.23
C CYS A 216 2.31 -4.06 8.16
N ARG A 217 3.01 -2.99 7.75
CA ARG A 217 2.60 -2.10 6.66
C ARG A 217 1.25 -1.43 6.91
N PRO A 218 1.09 -0.75 8.07
CA PRO A 218 -0.11 0.01 8.36
C PRO A 218 -0.19 1.25 7.47
N THR A 219 -1.39 1.54 6.98
CA THR A 219 -1.67 2.74 6.17
C THR A 219 -3.00 3.36 6.58
N PHE A 220 -3.06 4.70 6.60
CA PHE A 220 -4.29 5.44 6.88
C PHE A 220 -5.16 5.57 5.64
N SER A 221 -6.48 5.49 5.83
CA SER A 221 -7.40 5.91 4.78
C SER A 221 -7.28 7.43 4.55
N PRO A 222 -7.40 7.91 3.29
CA PRO A 222 -7.35 9.34 2.97
C PRO A 222 -8.38 10.19 3.72
N ASP A 223 -9.53 9.64 4.09
CA ASP A 223 -10.54 10.33 4.92
C ASP A 223 -10.23 10.34 6.43
N GLY A 224 -9.11 9.70 6.84
CA GLY A 224 -8.64 9.65 8.22
C GLY A 224 -9.42 8.77 9.19
N LYS A 225 -10.39 7.99 8.70
CA LYS A 225 -11.28 7.21 9.59
C LYS A 225 -10.78 5.82 9.89
N TYR A 226 -9.87 5.27 9.09
CA TYR A 226 -9.46 3.88 9.17
C TYR A 226 -7.94 3.73 9.08
N ILE A 227 -7.46 2.62 9.64
CA ILE A 227 -6.15 2.03 9.36
C ILE A 227 -6.37 0.66 8.72
N ALA A 228 -5.65 0.37 7.63
CA ALA A 228 -5.50 -0.95 7.04
C ALA A 228 -4.07 -1.46 7.24
N TRP A 229 -3.88 -2.76 7.43
CA TRP A 229 -2.55 -3.37 7.54
C TRP A 229 -2.56 -4.85 7.18
N GLY A 230 -1.38 -5.41 6.90
CA GLY A 230 -1.17 -6.86 6.82
C GLY A 230 -1.18 -7.47 8.21
N ALA A 231 -2.27 -8.11 8.61
CA ALA A 231 -2.42 -8.75 9.93
C ALA A 231 -1.71 -10.12 10.00
N GLY A 232 -1.18 -10.60 8.89
CA GLY A 232 -0.41 -11.82 8.72
C GLY A 232 -0.09 -12.05 7.25
N ASP A 233 0.61 -13.14 6.93
CA ASP A 233 0.99 -13.48 5.56
C ASP A 233 -0.21 -13.65 4.61
N HIS A 234 -1.37 -13.97 5.18
CA HIS A 234 -2.58 -14.36 4.46
C HIS A 234 -3.80 -13.53 4.85
N GLU A 235 -3.61 -12.43 5.59
CA GLU A 235 -4.69 -11.61 6.11
C GLU A 235 -4.37 -10.12 6.00
N LEU A 236 -5.34 -9.35 5.48
CA LEU A 236 -5.41 -7.90 5.63
C LEU A 236 -6.57 -7.55 6.55
N ALA A 237 -6.41 -6.53 7.37
CA ALA A 237 -7.45 -6.06 8.29
C ALA A 237 -7.62 -4.54 8.22
N VAL A 238 -8.85 -4.09 8.51
CA VAL A 238 -9.22 -2.67 8.59
C VAL A 238 -9.95 -2.42 9.90
N VAL A 239 -9.53 -1.38 10.61
CA VAL A 239 -10.18 -0.90 11.83
C VAL A 239 -10.40 0.60 11.78
N PRO A 240 -11.45 1.12 12.44
CA PRO A 240 -11.61 2.55 12.64
C PRO A 240 -10.56 3.08 13.65
N ILE A 241 -10.18 4.35 13.46
CA ILE A 241 -9.32 5.11 14.36
C ILE A 241 -9.78 6.57 14.39
N ASP A 242 -9.71 7.21 15.56
CA ASP A 242 -9.91 8.64 15.72
C ASP A 242 -8.54 9.34 15.79
N ILE A 243 -8.06 9.82 14.63
CA ILE A 243 -6.75 10.47 14.51
C ILE A 243 -6.73 11.90 15.07
N ASP A 244 -7.86 12.50 15.34
CA ASP A 244 -7.96 13.86 15.92
C ASP A 244 -7.87 13.83 17.45
N SER A 245 -8.10 12.66 18.05
CA SER A 245 -7.91 12.43 19.46
C SER A 245 -6.44 12.63 19.89
N ASP A 246 -6.24 13.09 21.12
CA ASP A 246 -4.92 13.12 21.76
C ASP A 246 -4.42 11.73 22.21
N HIS A 247 -5.33 10.78 22.26
CA HIS A 247 -5.06 9.38 22.59
C HIS A 247 -5.80 8.45 21.62
N PRO A 248 -5.39 8.39 20.33
CA PRO A 248 -6.03 7.55 19.34
C PRO A 248 -6.08 6.10 19.79
N LYS A 249 -7.22 5.46 19.56
CA LYS A 249 -7.44 4.04 19.86
C LYS A 249 -8.05 3.36 18.65
N LEU A 250 -7.68 2.11 18.44
CA LEU A 250 -8.26 1.27 17.41
C LEU A 250 -9.64 0.78 17.84
N GLY A 251 -10.59 0.83 16.90
CA GLY A 251 -11.89 0.18 17.06
C GLY A 251 -11.86 -1.30 16.74
N LYS A 252 -13.03 -1.91 16.65
CA LYS A 252 -13.18 -3.31 16.22
C LYS A 252 -12.93 -3.42 14.71
N LYS A 253 -12.40 -4.58 14.26
CA LYS A 253 -12.26 -4.88 12.83
C LYS A 253 -13.60 -4.72 12.09
N VAL A 254 -13.62 -3.93 11.03
CA VAL A 254 -14.79 -3.68 10.19
C VAL A 254 -14.70 -4.37 8.85
N PHE A 255 -13.47 -4.68 8.39
CA PHE A 255 -13.24 -5.37 7.13
C PHE A 255 -11.99 -6.25 7.20
N GLN A 256 -12.01 -7.38 6.50
CA GLN A 256 -10.89 -8.32 6.41
C GLN A 256 -10.82 -8.95 5.03
N VAL A 257 -9.60 -9.22 4.57
CA VAL A 257 -9.33 -10.01 3.36
C VAL A 257 -8.48 -11.20 3.74
N PHE A 258 -8.86 -12.37 3.28
CA PHE A 258 -8.12 -13.61 3.49
C PHE A 258 -7.74 -14.26 2.17
N ASP A 259 -6.53 -14.81 2.08
CA ASP A 259 -6.12 -15.73 1.04
C ASP A 259 -5.44 -16.95 1.64
N ARG A 260 -6.02 -18.12 1.48
CA ARG A 260 -5.51 -19.36 2.09
C ARG A 260 -4.29 -19.94 1.37
N GLN A 261 -4.01 -19.49 0.15
CA GLN A 261 -3.01 -20.11 -0.73
C GLN A 261 -1.85 -19.19 -1.03
N ASN A 262 -2.09 -17.88 -1.11
CA ASN A 262 -1.09 -16.89 -1.48
C ASN A 262 -0.86 -15.92 -0.34
N LYS A 263 0.34 -15.38 -0.27
CA LYS A 263 0.63 -14.22 0.55
C LYS A 263 -0.10 -13.00 0.01
N ILE A 264 -0.56 -12.13 0.91
CA ILE A 264 -1.16 -10.83 0.60
C ILE A 264 -0.49 -9.75 1.45
N TYR A 265 0.09 -8.74 0.77
CA TYR A 265 0.90 -7.69 1.38
C TYR A 265 0.71 -6.34 0.68
N HIS A 266 1.38 -5.30 1.17
CA HIS A 266 1.49 -4.00 0.52
C HIS A 266 0.13 -3.35 0.29
N VAL A 267 -0.68 -3.30 1.37
CA VAL A 267 -2.01 -2.71 1.32
C VAL A 267 -1.92 -1.19 1.20
N ASP A 268 -2.74 -0.63 0.31
CA ASP A 268 -2.89 0.80 0.15
C ASP A 268 -4.32 1.21 -0.21
N TRP A 269 -4.71 2.45 0.09
CA TRP A 269 -6.06 2.98 -0.07
C TRP A 269 -6.24 3.74 -1.37
N SER A 270 -7.41 3.57 -2.01
CA SER A 270 -7.84 4.47 -3.08
C SER A 270 -8.08 5.89 -2.54
N PRO A 271 -7.90 6.94 -3.37
CA PRO A 271 -8.06 8.33 -2.94
C PRO A 271 -9.44 8.68 -2.34
N ASP A 272 -10.48 7.92 -2.69
CA ASP A 272 -11.84 8.07 -2.16
C ASP A 272 -12.12 7.20 -0.92
N SER A 273 -11.11 6.52 -0.38
CA SER A 273 -11.20 5.62 0.79
C SER A 273 -12.16 4.44 0.63
N ARG A 274 -12.54 4.07 -0.61
CA ARG A 274 -13.52 3.02 -0.87
C ARG A 274 -12.92 1.66 -1.20
N PHE A 275 -11.69 1.66 -1.74
CA PHE A 275 -11.00 0.46 -2.20
C PHE A 275 -9.64 0.33 -1.51
N LEU A 276 -9.19 -0.92 -1.42
CA LEU A 276 -7.80 -1.25 -1.11
C LEU A 276 -7.17 -1.93 -2.32
N SER A 277 -5.94 -1.56 -2.64
CA SER A 277 -5.04 -2.40 -3.41
C SER A 277 -4.13 -3.20 -2.49
N PHE A 278 -3.64 -4.32 -2.98
CA PHE A 278 -2.63 -5.13 -2.29
C PHE A 278 -1.90 -6.03 -3.29
N SER A 279 -0.66 -6.38 -2.96
CA SER A 279 0.10 -7.36 -3.71
C SER A 279 -0.26 -8.76 -3.25
N ARG A 280 -0.44 -9.66 -4.19
CA ARG A 280 -0.82 -11.05 -3.98
C ARG A 280 0.07 -11.97 -4.80
N GLY A 281 0.65 -12.96 -4.17
CA GLY A 281 1.50 -13.92 -4.87
C GLY A 281 1.78 -15.19 -4.08
N PRO A 282 2.39 -16.19 -4.72
CA PRO A 282 2.73 -17.44 -4.05
C PRO A 282 3.76 -17.21 -2.94
N ASN A 283 3.80 -18.14 -1.98
CA ASN A 283 4.92 -18.23 -1.04
C ASN A 283 6.23 -18.41 -1.82
N GLY A 284 7.24 -17.62 -1.50
CA GLY A 284 8.57 -17.81 -2.05
C GLY A 284 9.19 -19.13 -1.57
N LYS A 285 10.13 -19.65 -2.37
CA LYS A 285 10.89 -20.84 -2.02
C LYS A 285 12.24 -20.45 -1.42
N GLY A 286 12.74 -21.25 -0.50
CA GLY A 286 14.08 -21.09 0.04
C GLY A 286 14.09 -20.74 1.52
N ASP A 287 15.28 -20.42 2.01
CA ASP A 287 15.55 -20.10 3.41
C ASP A 287 16.15 -18.70 3.49
N ILE A 288 15.41 -17.76 4.08
CA ILE A 288 15.82 -16.35 4.22
C ILE A 288 17.18 -16.19 4.93
N THR A 289 17.59 -17.19 5.72
CA THR A 289 18.88 -17.17 6.43
C THR A 289 20.06 -17.55 5.55
N LYS A 290 19.80 -18.08 4.35
CA LYS A 290 20.85 -18.57 3.42
C LYS A 290 21.05 -17.58 2.27
N PRO A 291 22.29 -17.13 2.01
CA PRO A 291 22.59 -16.27 0.87
C PRO A 291 22.11 -16.90 -0.45
N GLY A 292 21.45 -16.08 -1.29
CA GLY A 292 20.97 -16.53 -2.62
C GLY A 292 19.60 -17.20 -2.62
N THR A 293 18.93 -17.33 -1.47
CA THR A 293 17.60 -17.96 -1.35
C THR A 293 16.53 -17.00 -0.80
N TYR A 294 16.64 -15.72 -1.14
CA TYR A 294 15.74 -14.67 -0.62
C TYR A 294 14.31 -14.72 -1.14
N GLU A 295 13.98 -15.62 -2.08
CA GLU A 295 12.58 -15.76 -2.56
C GLU A 295 11.58 -16.03 -1.43
N ALA A 296 12.03 -16.60 -0.31
CA ALA A 296 11.20 -16.80 0.89
C ALA A 296 10.73 -15.48 1.51
N ALA A 297 11.44 -14.37 1.24
CA ALA A 297 11.08 -13.01 1.66
C ALA A 297 10.50 -12.18 0.51
N CYS A 298 9.76 -12.82 -0.36
CA CYS A 298 9.22 -12.21 -1.59
C CYS A 298 8.26 -11.03 -1.34
N GLU A 299 7.78 -10.87 -0.13
CA GLU A 299 7.02 -9.68 0.31
C GLU A 299 7.90 -8.46 0.59
N MET A 300 9.22 -8.61 0.62
CA MET A 300 10.12 -7.48 0.87
C MET A 300 10.37 -6.65 -0.38
N VAL A 301 10.62 -5.34 -0.17
CA VAL A 301 11.00 -4.38 -1.22
C VAL A 301 12.28 -4.84 -1.94
N GLY A 302 12.21 -4.95 -3.26
CA GLY A 302 13.34 -5.34 -4.10
C GLY A 302 13.63 -6.85 -4.13
N VAL A 303 12.86 -7.69 -3.45
CA VAL A 303 12.99 -9.14 -3.55
C VAL A 303 12.05 -9.66 -4.63
N HIS A 304 12.62 -10.27 -5.67
CA HIS A 304 11.85 -10.84 -6.79
C HIS A 304 11.38 -12.24 -6.48
N ALA A 305 10.11 -12.50 -6.77
CA ALA A 305 9.53 -13.83 -6.92
C ALA A 305 8.46 -13.80 -8.01
N LYS A 306 8.33 -14.88 -8.78
CA LYS A 306 7.35 -14.96 -9.87
C LYS A 306 5.92 -15.07 -9.35
N GLY A 307 4.97 -14.53 -10.12
CA GLY A 307 3.54 -14.74 -9.88
C GLY A 307 2.91 -13.77 -8.90
N TRP A 308 3.57 -12.66 -8.62
CA TRP A 308 3.01 -11.55 -7.84
C TRP A 308 2.30 -10.56 -8.75
N ASP A 309 1.06 -10.23 -8.41
CA ASP A 309 0.23 -9.22 -9.05
C ASP A 309 -0.49 -8.36 -8.03
N ILE A 310 -0.99 -7.20 -8.48
CA ILE A 310 -1.74 -6.27 -7.65
C ILE A 310 -3.23 -6.50 -7.85
N PHE A 311 -3.96 -6.53 -6.74
CA PHE A 311 -5.39 -6.76 -6.68
C PHE A 311 -6.09 -5.59 -6.00
N ALA A 312 -7.37 -5.43 -6.26
CA ALA A 312 -8.25 -4.49 -5.57
C ALA A 312 -9.45 -5.20 -4.94
N VAL A 313 -9.89 -4.67 -3.79
CA VAL A 313 -11.13 -5.03 -3.09
C VAL A 313 -11.87 -3.77 -2.68
N GLN A 314 -13.19 -3.86 -2.53
CA GLN A 314 -14.02 -2.78 -2.03
C GLN A 314 -14.24 -2.93 -0.52
N VAL A 315 -13.87 -1.90 0.24
CA VAL A 315 -14.00 -1.87 1.72
C VAL A 315 -15.39 -1.40 2.16
N ALA A 316 -16.04 -0.54 1.39
CA ALA A 316 -17.27 0.16 1.77
C ALA A 316 -18.44 -0.75 2.16
N ARG A 317 -18.40 -2.03 1.78
CA ARG A 317 -19.44 -3.02 2.13
C ARG A 317 -19.25 -3.64 3.51
N GLY A 318 -18.06 -3.46 4.13
CA GLY A 318 -17.74 -4.09 5.41
C GLY A 318 -17.61 -5.62 5.34
N GLY A 319 -17.35 -6.27 6.48
CA GLY A 319 -17.34 -7.73 6.58
C GLY A 319 -16.00 -8.39 6.22
N SER A 320 -16.03 -9.54 5.58
CA SER A 320 -14.83 -10.29 5.21
C SER A 320 -14.94 -10.89 3.80
N ILE A 321 -13.83 -10.86 3.07
CA ILE A 321 -13.67 -11.45 1.74
C ILE A 321 -12.62 -12.55 1.82
N THR A 322 -12.93 -13.73 1.28
CA THR A 322 -11.94 -14.79 1.06
C THR A 322 -11.64 -14.88 -0.43
N ILE A 323 -10.39 -14.61 -0.81
CA ILE A 323 -9.94 -14.73 -2.19
C ILE A 323 -9.81 -16.21 -2.53
N GLY A 324 -10.52 -16.64 -3.56
CA GLY A 324 -10.52 -18.01 -4.05
C GLY A 324 -10.10 -18.09 -5.52
N HIS A 325 -10.21 -19.30 -6.09
CA HIS A 325 -9.86 -19.57 -7.50
C HIS A 325 -10.82 -18.93 -8.52
N LYS A 326 -12.02 -18.54 -8.09
CA LYS A 326 -13.00 -17.89 -8.97
C LYS A 326 -13.05 -16.40 -8.63
N PRO A 327 -12.93 -15.48 -9.61
CA PRO A 327 -13.19 -14.07 -9.39
C PRO A 327 -14.63 -13.92 -8.93
N VAL A 328 -14.81 -13.35 -7.75
CA VAL A 328 -16.08 -12.94 -7.23
C VAL A 328 -16.20 -11.43 -7.48
N TYR A 329 -17.40 -10.91 -7.51
CA TYR A 329 -17.70 -9.49 -7.78
C TYR A 329 -17.00 -8.51 -6.82
N GLU A 330 -16.39 -8.99 -5.75
CA GLU A 330 -15.84 -8.23 -4.64
C GLU A 330 -14.34 -7.91 -4.76
N TRP A 331 -13.62 -8.54 -5.70
CA TRP A 331 -12.20 -8.30 -5.93
C TRP A 331 -11.80 -8.49 -7.40
N MET A 332 -10.72 -7.84 -7.81
CA MET A 332 -10.18 -7.98 -9.16
C MET A 332 -8.66 -7.79 -9.19
N PRO A 333 -7.95 -8.42 -10.11
CA PRO A 333 -6.57 -8.04 -10.41
C PRO A 333 -6.52 -6.71 -11.16
N LEU A 334 -5.59 -5.86 -10.74
CA LEU A 334 -5.25 -4.59 -11.41
C LEU A 334 -4.10 -4.77 -12.39
N THR A 335 -3.21 -5.76 -12.15
CA THR A 335 -2.11 -6.11 -13.06
C THR A 335 -2.25 -7.55 -13.53
N ARG A 336 -1.87 -7.82 -14.79
CA ARG A 336 -1.82 -9.14 -15.44
C ARG A 336 -0.85 -9.13 -16.62
N ASN A 337 0.31 -8.49 -16.44
CA ASN A 337 1.27 -8.27 -17.52
C ASN A 337 2.39 -9.33 -17.59
N GLY A 338 2.34 -10.35 -16.71
CA GLY A 338 3.36 -11.41 -16.62
C GLY A 338 4.63 -10.99 -15.90
N HIS A 339 4.72 -9.75 -15.42
CA HIS A 339 5.78 -9.27 -14.53
C HIS A 339 5.49 -9.69 -13.09
N SER A 340 6.45 -9.46 -12.18
CA SER A 340 6.18 -9.49 -10.74
C SER A 340 5.85 -8.07 -10.30
N ASN A 341 4.60 -7.81 -9.94
CA ASN A 341 4.08 -6.47 -9.61
C ASN A 341 3.83 -6.35 -8.12
N LYS A 342 4.40 -5.32 -7.45
CA LYS A 342 4.26 -5.12 -6.01
C LYS A 342 4.26 -3.63 -5.65
N GLU A 343 4.11 -3.34 -4.34
CA GLU A 343 4.26 -2.01 -3.75
C GLU A 343 3.50 -0.95 -4.53
N SER A 344 2.18 -1.09 -4.59
CA SER A 344 1.33 -0.14 -5.30
C SER A 344 0.90 1.02 -4.41
N ASP A 345 0.72 2.18 -5.04
CA ASP A 345 0.11 3.36 -4.44
C ASP A 345 -0.87 4.00 -5.42
N TRP A 346 -2.03 4.40 -4.91
CA TRP A 346 -3.09 5.00 -5.72
C TRP A 346 -2.94 6.50 -5.83
N PHE A 347 -3.34 7.05 -6.96
CA PHE A 347 -3.42 8.50 -7.11
C PHE A 347 -4.45 8.95 -8.15
N LEU A 348 -4.78 10.23 -8.09
CA LEU A 348 -5.51 10.96 -9.12
C LEU A 348 -4.56 11.96 -9.75
N THR A 349 -4.44 11.93 -11.07
CA THR A 349 -3.80 13.05 -11.76
C THR A 349 -4.80 14.21 -11.78
N PRO A 350 -4.43 15.42 -11.35
CA PRO A 350 -5.28 16.58 -11.51
C PRO A 350 -5.73 16.73 -12.96
N ALA A 351 -6.98 17.11 -13.20
CA ALA A 351 -7.45 17.46 -14.51
C ALA A 351 -6.50 18.51 -15.13
N ALA A 352 -6.10 18.33 -16.38
CA ALA A 352 -5.36 19.36 -17.09
C ALA A 352 -6.19 20.67 -17.06
N LYS A 353 -5.59 21.75 -16.52
CA LYS A 353 -6.22 23.07 -16.51
C LYS A 353 -6.31 23.65 -17.89
#